data_122c748da97efb0551d71fdab2cce222
#
_entry.id   122c748da97efb0551d71fdab2cce222
#
_cell.length_a   1.000
_cell.length_b   1.000
_cell.length_c   1.000
_cell.angle_alpha   90.00
_cell.angle_beta   90.00
_cell.angle_gamma   90.00
#
_symmetry.space_group_name_H-M   'P 1'
#
loop_
_entity.id
_entity.type
_entity.pdbx_description
1 polymer ?
#
loop_
_entity_poly.entity_id
_entity_poly.type
_entity_poly.pdbx_seq_one_letter_code
_entity_poly.pdbx_strand_id
1 'polypeptide(L)'
;MIRIFATLAVAFLLVSTSAQAQQASRLDDIVKRGTLRVGMTGDYLPFSYLDKATQKFRGFDVDMAEALGKALGVRIEYVQTSWPRLMQDFEADDFDIAMGGISVTLDRQKKGMFSTPIMREGKTPIARCADKEKYKTIADIDQPGIRVIVNPGGTNERFAKATIKNAEIKVYNDNVTIFDEIAKGDADLMMTDASETRYQQKLHPGVLCAVHPDTPFDFAEKAYWLQRDAALKDFVDQWLHMAREDGSTQKIYAAWFE
;
A
#
# COMPACT_ATOMS: atom_id res chain seq x y z
N MET A 1 -61.87 -67.49 1.95
CA MET A 1 -61.84 -66.14 1.33
C MET A 1 -61.04 -65.24 2.26
N ILE A 2 -59.76 -65.05 1.94
CA ILE A 2 -58.84 -64.23 2.75
C ILE A 2 -58.62 -62.91 1.98
N ARG A 3 -59.06 -61.80 2.57
CA ARG A 3 -58.84 -60.45 2.00
C ARG A 3 -57.51 -59.89 2.54
N ILE A 4 -56.53 -59.68 1.65
CA ILE A 4 -55.26 -59.03 1.96
C ILE A 4 -55.46 -57.51 1.75
N PHE A 5 -55.36 -56.75 2.82
CA PHE A 5 -55.27 -55.29 2.73
C PHE A 5 -53.79 -54.87 2.54
N ALA A 6 -53.50 -54.32 1.37
CA ALA A 6 -52.19 -53.68 1.11
C ALA A 6 -52.23 -52.23 1.58
N THR A 7 -51.47 -51.89 2.62
CA THR A 7 -51.28 -50.54 3.12
C THR A 7 -50.16 -49.91 2.36
N LEU A 8 -50.47 -48.90 1.55
CA LEU A 8 -49.47 -48.02 0.84
C LEU A 8 -48.95 -47.01 1.81
N ALA A 9 -47.71 -47.15 2.24
CA ALA A 9 -47.01 -46.11 3.01
C ALA A 9 -46.37 -45.08 2.05
N VAL A 10 -46.94 -43.88 1.99
CA VAL A 10 -46.36 -42.74 1.26
C VAL A 10 -45.30 -42.07 2.14
N ALA A 11 -44.04 -42.34 1.81
CA ALA A 11 -42.91 -41.63 2.46
C ALA A 11 -42.79 -40.21 1.90
N PHE A 12 -43.14 -39.21 2.68
CA PHE A 12 -42.89 -37.80 2.39
C PHE A 12 -41.40 -37.47 2.64
N LEU A 13 -40.59 -37.38 1.60
CA LEU A 13 -39.23 -36.88 1.66
C LEU A 13 -39.30 -35.36 1.87
N LEU A 14 -39.11 -34.90 3.12
CA LEU A 14 -38.84 -33.49 3.46
C LEU A 14 -37.46 -33.14 2.92
N VAL A 15 -37.39 -32.55 1.75
CA VAL A 15 -36.18 -31.87 1.24
C VAL A 15 -36.01 -30.60 2.05
N SER A 16 -35.21 -30.68 3.09
CA SER A 16 -34.74 -29.50 3.84
C SER A 16 -33.81 -28.69 2.92
N THR A 17 -34.34 -27.70 2.23
CA THR A 17 -33.53 -26.66 1.60
C THR A 17 -32.91 -25.82 2.74
N SER A 18 -31.68 -26.15 3.14
CA SER A 18 -30.87 -25.25 3.94
C SER A 18 -30.65 -24.00 3.10
N ALA A 19 -31.41 -22.95 3.38
CA ALA A 19 -31.09 -21.62 2.94
C ALA A 19 -29.72 -21.30 3.55
N GLN A 20 -28.64 -21.42 2.77
CA GLN A 20 -27.34 -20.92 3.16
C GLN A 20 -27.53 -19.41 3.32
N ALA A 21 -27.64 -18.95 4.57
CA ALA A 21 -27.59 -17.52 4.86
C ALA A 21 -26.28 -17.02 4.26
N GLN A 22 -26.38 -16.18 3.24
CA GLN A 22 -25.22 -15.54 2.64
C GLN A 22 -24.53 -14.78 3.75
N GLN A 23 -23.33 -15.21 4.12
CA GLN A 23 -22.56 -14.55 5.17
C GLN A 23 -22.32 -13.11 4.70
N ALA A 24 -22.76 -12.14 5.51
CA ALA A 24 -22.58 -10.72 5.20
C ALA A 24 -21.10 -10.46 4.85
N SER A 25 -20.86 -9.82 3.73
CA SER A 25 -19.52 -9.48 3.30
C SER A 25 -19.02 -8.25 4.06
N ARG A 26 -17.71 -8.04 4.11
CA ARG A 26 -17.15 -6.80 4.63
C ARG A 26 -17.65 -5.57 3.85
N LEU A 27 -17.88 -5.72 2.56
CA LEU A 27 -18.51 -4.68 1.73
C LEU A 27 -19.88 -4.29 2.30
N ASP A 28 -20.75 -5.27 2.61
CA ASP A 28 -22.07 -5.01 3.19
C ASP A 28 -21.96 -4.32 4.55
N ASP A 29 -21.02 -4.76 5.39
CA ASP A 29 -20.77 -4.16 6.71
C ASP A 29 -20.29 -2.70 6.59
N ILE A 30 -19.39 -2.39 5.65
CA ILE A 30 -18.91 -1.04 5.37
C ILE A 30 -20.07 -0.14 4.94
N VAL A 31 -20.87 -0.57 3.97
CA VAL A 31 -22.02 0.18 3.47
C VAL A 31 -23.05 0.40 4.57
N LYS A 32 -23.40 -0.64 5.33
CA LYS A 32 -24.33 -0.55 6.46
C LYS A 32 -23.83 0.37 7.56
N ARG A 33 -22.54 0.32 7.89
CA ARG A 33 -21.89 1.18 8.89
C ARG A 33 -21.77 2.64 8.41
N GLY A 34 -21.78 2.86 7.09
CA GLY A 34 -21.60 4.17 6.48
C GLY A 34 -20.16 4.70 6.60
N THR A 35 -19.17 3.83 6.80
CA THR A 35 -17.77 4.21 7.04
C THR A 35 -16.82 3.17 6.51
N LEU A 36 -15.79 3.62 5.75
CA LEU A 36 -14.62 2.83 5.36
C LEU A 36 -13.44 3.24 6.23
N ARG A 37 -12.86 2.29 6.99
CA ARG A 37 -11.64 2.50 7.78
C ARG A 37 -10.44 2.29 6.88
N VAL A 38 -9.62 3.33 6.73
CA VAL A 38 -8.45 3.34 5.84
C VAL A 38 -7.18 3.48 6.66
N GLY A 39 -6.34 2.43 6.69
CA GLY A 39 -5.03 2.44 7.35
C GLY A 39 -4.00 3.18 6.51
N MET A 40 -3.32 4.18 7.10
CA MET A 40 -2.26 4.96 6.46
C MET A 40 -1.11 5.23 7.44
N THR A 41 0.13 5.24 6.93
CA THR A 41 1.30 5.56 7.77
C THR A 41 1.46 7.06 7.97
N GLY A 42 1.09 7.87 6.98
CA GLY A 42 1.15 9.34 7.06
C GLY A 42 2.57 9.92 7.04
N ASP A 43 3.55 9.18 6.54
CA ASP A 43 4.96 9.57 6.48
C ASP A 43 5.59 9.28 5.11
N TYR A 44 4.78 9.11 4.05
CA TYR A 44 5.25 8.63 2.75
C TYR A 44 4.67 9.46 1.59
N LEU A 45 5.21 10.67 1.37
CA LEU A 45 4.87 11.48 0.20
C LEU A 45 5.43 10.87 -1.09
N PRO A 46 4.70 10.99 -2.23
CA PRO A 46 3.44 11.71 -2.40
C PRO A 46 2.17 10.93 -2.05
N PHE A 47 2.26 9.69 -1.51
CA PHE A 47 1.10 8.83 -1.27
C PHE A 47 0.28 9.25 -0.05
N SER A 48 0.91 9.40 1.12
CA SER A 48 0.23 9.82 2.34
C SER A 48 1.16 10.61 3.28
N TYR A 49 0.65 11.71 3.81
CA TYR A 49 1.32 12.53 4.80
C TYR A 49 0.31 13.01 5.83
N LEU A 50 0.63 12.83 7.11
CA LEU A 50 -0.13 13.38 8.21
C LEU A 50 0.50 14.71 8.67
N ASP A 51 -0.20 15.79 8.45
CA ASP A 51 0.20 17.10 8.96
C ASP A 51 0.01 17.11 10.49
N LYS A 52 1.13 17.20 11.21
CA LYS A 52 1.15 17.13 12.68
C LYS A 52 0.44 18.32 13.34
N ALA A 53 0.38 19.49 12.68
CA ALA A 53 -0.26 20.68 13.23
C ALA A 53 -1.78 20.65 13.09
N THR A 54 -2.27 20.18 11.93
CA THR A 54 -3.70 20.14 11.61
C THR A 54 -4.34 18.78 11.85
N GLN A 55 -3.53 17.72 12.07
CA GLN A 55 -3.96 16.33 12.18
C GLN A 55 -4.74 15.83 10.94
N LYS A 56 -4.46 16.40 9.78
CA LYS A 56 -5.09 16.03 8.51
C LYS A 56 -4.13 15.26 7.62
N PHE A 57 -4.65 14.18 7.05
CA PHE A 57 -3.95 13.47 5.97
C PHE A 57 -4.05 14.22 4.65
N ARG A 58 -3.01 14.14 3.84
CA ARG A 58 -2.96 14.59 2.44
C ARG A 58 -2.06 13.66 1.62
N GLY A 59 -2.29 13.58 0.32
CA GLY A 59 -1.50 12.74 -0.59
C GLY A 59 -2.35 12.08 -1.65
N PHE A 60 -1.69 11.48 -2.62
CA PHE A 60 -2.33 10.76 -3.72
C PHE A 60 -3.36 9.72 -3.23
N ASP A 61 -2.95 8.86 -2.29
CA ASP A 61 -3.83 7.81 -1.78
C ASP A 61 -4.90 8.34 -0.81
N VAL A 62 -4.73 9.56 -0.28
CA VAL A 62 -5.79 10.24 0.47
C VAL A 62 -6.90 10.67 -0.49
N ASP A 63 -6.55 11.31 -1.60
CA ASP A 63 -7.53 11.72 -2.62
C ASP A 63 -8.22 10.49 -3.26
N MET A 64 -7.47 9.41 -3.46
CA MET A 64 -8.03 8.13 -3.94
C MET A 64 -8.97 7.49 -2.91
N ALA A 65 -8.66 7.56 -1.61
CA ALA A 65 -9.54 7.06 -0.55
C ALA A 65 -10.86 7.85 -0.49
N GLU A 66 -10.80 9.18 -0.61
CA GLU A 66 -12.01 10.01 -0.69
C GLU A 66 -12.86 9.67 -1.93
N ALA A 67 -12.22 9.43 -3.08
CA ALA A 67 -12.91 9.02 -4.30
C ALA A 67 -13.58 7.63 -4.14
N LEU A 68 -12.90 6.68 -3.47
CA LEU A 68 -13.46 5.36 -3.15
C LEU A 68 -14.64 5.48 -2.17
N GLY A 69 -14.50 6.29 -1.13
CA GLY A 69 -15.58 6.56 -0.18
C GLY A 69 -16.83 7.12 -0.85
N LYS A 70 -16.63 8.06 -1.78
CA LYS A 70 -17.73 8.62 -2.62
C LYS A 70 -18.38 7.53 -3.48
N ALA A 71 -17.62 6.65 -4.09
CA ALA A 71 -18.14 5.55 -4.90
C ALA A 71 -18.94 4.53 -4.07
N LEU A 72 -18.51 4.28 -2.82
CA LEU A 72 -19.21 3.42 -1.86
C LEU A 72 -20.42 4.10 -1.20
N GLY A 73 -20.52 5.44 -1.27
CA GLY A 73 -21.54 6.22 -0.55
C GLY A 73 -21.30 6.26 0.96
N VAL A 74 -20.04 6.20 1.40
CA VAL A 74 -19.63 6.18 2.81
C VAL A 74 -18.59 7.27 3.12
N ARG A 75 -18.44 7.65 4.38
CA ARG A 75 -17.35 8.52 4.83
C ARG A 75 -16.06 7.72 5.01
N ILE A 76 -14.92 8.40 4.92
CA ILE A 76 -13.62 7.82 5.24
C ILE A 76 -13.28 8.08 6.71
N GLU A 77 -12.75 7.06 7.37
CA GLU A 77 -12.13 7.13 8.68
C GLU A 77 -10.66 6.72 8.54
N TYR A 78 -9.76 7.68 8.71
CA TYR A 78 -8.33 7.40 8.63
C TYR A 78 -7.83 6.80 9.94
N VAL A 79 -7.20 5.63 9.85
CA VAL A 79 -6.55 4.95 10.96
C VAL A 79 -5.05 5.06 10.79
N GLN A 80 -4.40 5.83 11.70
CA GLN A 80 -2.96 5.97 11.63
C GLN A 80 -2.27 4.68 12.07
N THR A 81 -1.34 4.19 11.25
CA THR A 81 -0.42 3.10 11.54
C THR A 81 1.03 3.55 11.32
N SER A 82 1.98 2.63 11.29
CA SER A 82 3.38 2.86 10.92
C SER A 82 3.93 1.66 10.17
N TRP A 83 5.02 1.83 9.42
CA TRP A 83 5.61 0.71 8.66
C TRP A 83 5.93 -0.51 9.54
N PRO A 84 6.50 -0.37 10.76
CA PRO A 84 6.72 -1.51 11.65
C PRO A 84 5.44 -2.17 12.16
N ARG A 85 4.34 -1.41 12.32
CA ARG A 85 3.08 -1.91 12.87
C ARG A 85 2.06 -2.35 11.82
N LEU A 86 2.22 -1.93 10.57
CA LEU A 86 1.24 -2.11 9.49
C LEU A 86 0.67 -3.54 9.41
N MET A 87 1.54 -4.56 9.52
CA MET A 87 1.12 -5.96 9.47
C MET A 87 0.29 -6.34 10.70
N GLN A 88 0.75 -5.95 11.88
CA GLN A 88 0.08 -6.23 13.15
C GLN A 88 -1.30 -5.55 13.23
N ASP A 89 -1.37 -4.26 12.89
CA ASP A 89 -2.61 -3.48 12.92
C ASP A 89 -3.63 -4.04 11.90
N PHE A 90 -3.14 -4.49 10.74
CA PHE A 90 -3.98 -5.16 9.74
C PHE A 90 -4.55 -6.50 10.27
N GLU A 91 -3.73 -7.34 10.89
CA GLU A 91 -4.15 -8.62 11.46
C GLU A 91 -5.09 -8.43 12.69
N ALA A 92 -4.98 -7.29 13.37
CA ALA A 92 -5.89 -6.90 14.46
C ALA A 92 -7.24 -6.36 13.97
N ASP A 93 -7.44 -6.26 12.64
CA ASP A 93 -8.65 -5.69 12.02
C ASP A 93 -8.90 -4.21 12.38
N ASP A 94 -7.84 -3.44 12.60
CA ASP A 94 -7.96 -2.02 12.94
C ASP A 94 -8.52 -1.20 11.77
N PHE A 95 -8.32 -1.66 10.52
CA PHE A 95 -8.84 -1.02 9.30
C PHE A 95 -9.30 -2.04 8.25
N ASP A 96 -10.17 -1.59 7.35
CA ASP A 96 -10.75 -2.43 6.29
C ASP A 96 -9.81 -2.56 5.08
N ILE A 97 -9.06 -1.51 4.81
CA ILE A 97 -8.15 -1.38 3.67
C ILE A 97 -6.94 -0.52 4.08
N ALA A 98 -5.74 -0.93 3.67
CA ALA A 98 -4.55 -0.10 3.78
C ALA A 98 -4.27 0.60 2.44
N MET A 99 -4.12 1.92 2.49
CA MET A 99 -3.76 2.79 1.37
C MET A 99 -2.56 3.65 1.82
N GLY A 100 -1.83 4.28 0.89
CA GLY A 100 -0.66 5.09 1.24
C GLY A 100 0.66 4.48 0.72
N GLY A 101 0.69 4.10 -0.55
CA GLY A 101 1.89 3.58 -1.21
C GLY A 101 2.26 2.15 -0.79
N ILE A 102 1.26 1.32 -0.53
CA ILE A 102 1.48 -0.05 -0.06
C ILE A 102 2.08 -0.92 -1.16
N SER A 103 3.31 -1.41 -0.96
CA SER A 103 3.94 -2.35 -1.88
C SER A 103 3.32 -3.74 -1.78
N VAL A 104 3.04 -4.35 -2.92
CA VAL A 104 2.62 -5.76 -3.02
C VAL A 104 3.77 -6.66 -2.58
N THR A 105 3.50 -7.54 -1.62
CA THR A 105 4.42 -8.59 -1.21
C THR A 105 3.66 -9.89 -0.94
N LEU A 106 4.32 -11.04 -1.15
CA LEU A 106 3.68 -12.34 -0.89
C LEU A 106 3.35 -12.53 0.60
N ASP A 107 4.12 -11.92 1.53
CA ASP A 107 3.83 -12.01 2.96
C ASP A 107 2.55 -11.26 3.32
N ARG A 108 2.33 -10.07 2.75
CA ARG A 108 1.07 -9.34 2.88
C ARG A 108 -0.09 -10.09 2.19
N GLN A 109 0.16 -10.66 0.99
CA GLN A 109 -0.85 -11.46 0.28
C GLN A 109 -1.32 -12.70 1.06
N LYS A 110 -0.45 -13.32 1.87
CA LYS A 110 -0.83 -14.41 2.77
C LYS A 110 -1.83 -13.98 3.84
N LYS A 111 -1.89 -12.69 4.18
CA LYS A 111 -2.73 -12.15 5.25
C LYS A 111 -4.00 -11.48 4.76
N GLY A 112 -3.95 -10.85 3.60
CA GLY A 112 -5.07 -10.12 2.99
C GLY A 112 -5.18 -10.37 1.51
N MET A 113 -5.86 -9.48 0.81
CA MET A 113 -6.00 -9.45 -0.65
C MET A 113 -5.49 -8.11 -1.17
N PHE A 114 -4.89 -8.09 -2.35
CA PHE A 114 -4.55 -6.85 -3.02
C PHE A 114 -5.57 -6.53 -4.12
N SER A 115 -5.84 -5.24 -4.30
CA SER A 115 -6.52 -4.74 -5.49
C SER A 115 -5.67 -4.98 -6.74
N THR A 116 -6.22 -4.71 -7.93
CA THR A 116 -5.40 -4.50 -9.12
C THR A 116 -4.34 -3.43 -8.84
N PRO A 117 -3.09 -3.61 -9.31
CA PRO A 117 -2.02 -2.65 -9.06
C PRO A 117 -2.37 -1.25 -9.59
N ILE A 118 -2.02 -0.22 -8.81
CA ILE A 118 -2.21 1.19 -9.18
C ILE A 118 -0.96 1.79 -9.80
N MET A 119 0.21 1.24 -9.50
CA MET A 119 1.50 1.72 -10.00
C MET A 119 2.50 0.56 -10.07
N ARG A 120 3.36 0.60 -11.10
CA ARG A 120 4.54 -0.26 -11.22
C ARG A 120 5.78 0.58 -11.03
N GLU A 121 6.68 0.11 -10.18
CA GLU A 121 7.95 0.76 -9.86
C GLU A 121 8.98 -0.24 -9.30
N GLY A 122 9.97 0.23 -8.57
CA GLY A 122 10.96 -0.58 -7.87
C GLY A 122 11.92 0.30 -7.06
N LYS A 123 12.88 -0.33 -6.40
CA LYS A 123 13.85 0.36 -5.55
C LYS A 123 14.94 1.02 -6.38
N THR A 124 15.21 2.27 -6.05
CA THR A 124 16.27 3.08 -6.65
C THR A 124 16.86 4.01 -5.59
N PRO A 125 18.12 4.46 -5.76
CA PRO A 125 18.71 5.39 -4.80
C PRO A 125 18.27 6.83 -5.06
N ILE A 126 18.20 7.61 -3.97
CA ILE A 126 18.25 9.06 -4.00
C ILE A 126 19.47 9.52 -3.22
N ALA A 127 20.24 10.44 -3.79
CA ALA A 127 21.49 10.92 -3.22
C ALA A 127 21.63 12.43 -3.45
N ARG A 128 22.67 13.06 -2.87
CA ARG A 128 23.03 14.42 -3.27
C ARG A 128 23.28 14.48 -4.78
N CYS A 129 22.83 15.54 -5.44
CA CYS A 129 23.00 15.67 -6.89
C CYS A 129 24.46 15.60 -7.35
N ALA A 130 25.39 16.10 -6.54
CA ALA A 130 26.84 16.01 -6.80
C ALA A 130 27.37 14.56 -6.81
N ASP A 131 26.67 13.64 -6.15
CA ASP A 131 27.10 12.26 -5.96
C ASP A 131 26.30 11.25 -6.78
N LYS A 132 25.24 11.66 -7.51
CA LYS A 132 24.31 10.75 -8.17
C LYS A 132 24.97 9.76 -9.14
N GLU A 133 26.05 10.17 -9.80
CA GLU A 133 26.76 9.33 -10.76
C GLU A 133 27.58 8.21 -10.10
N LYS A 134 27.76 8.28 -8.76
CA LYS A 134 28.53 7.31 -7.97
C LYS A 134 27.72 6.07 -7.57
N TYR A 135 26.36 6.10 -7.68
CA TYR A 135 25.47 5.09 -7.10
C TYR A 135 24.56 4.41 -8.13
N LYS A 136 25.12 4.04 -9.29
CA LYS A 136 24.36 3.48 -10.42
C LYS A 136 24.02 2.00 -10.26
N THR A 137 24.83 1.26 -9.54
CA THR A 137 24.64 -0.18 -9.32
C THR A 137 24.70 -0.52 -7.84
N ILE A 138 24.16 -1.69 -7.48
CA ILE A 138 24.31 -2.20 -6.10
C ILE A 138 25.79 -2.34 -5.74
N ALA A 139 26.63 -2.76 -6.67
CA ALA A 139 28.07 -2.89 -6.43
C ALA A 139 28.74 -1.54 -6.14
N ASP A 140 28.30 -0.46 -6.77
CA ASP A 140 28.81 0.90 -6.47
C ASP A 140 28.39 1.36 -5.08
N ILE A 141 27.18 0.96 -4.63
CA ILE A 141 26.61 1.35 -3.34
C ILE A 141 27.19 0.49 -2.21
N ASP A 142 27.36 -0.81 -2.43
CA ASP A 142 27.78 -1.75 -1.40
C ASP A 142 29.32 -1.73 -1.16
N GLN A 143 29.86 -0.53 -0.85
CA GLN A 143 31.27 -0.31 -0.59
C GLN A 143 31.50 0.11 0.86
N PRO A 144 32.63 -0.29 1.49
CA PRO A 144 33.02 0.21 2.80
C PRO A 144 33.07 1.74 2.84
N GLY A 145 32.47 2.33 3.87
CA GLY A 145 32.44 3.78 4.07
C GLY A 145 31.24 4.49 3.45
N ILE A 146 30.40 3.79 2.66
CA ILE A 146 29.12 4.31 2.20
C ILE A 146 28.05 4.08 3.26
N ARG A 147 27.22 5.09 3.52
CA ARG A 147 26.14 5.09 4.50
C ARG A 147 24.78 5.11 3.78
N VAL A 148 24.12 3.94 3.74
CA VAL A 148 22.78 3.78 3.18
C VAL A 148 21.76 4.00 4.29
N ILE A 149 20.91 5.02 4.17
CA ILE A 149 19.86 5.29 5.16
C ILE A 149 18.53 4.68 4.71
N VAL A 150 17.76 4.14 5.66
CA VAL A 150 16.43 3.57 5.43
C VAL A 150 15.51 3.80 6.62
N ASN A 151 14.20 3.88 6.36
CA ASN A 151 13.18 3.84 7.41
C ASN A 151 12.92 2.40 7.89
N PRO A 152 12.55 2.19 9.17
CA PRO A 152 12.35 0.84 9.72
C PRO A 152 11.06 0.18 9.25
N GLY A 153 11.05 -1.16 9.22
CA GLY A 153 9.85 -2.02 9.13
C GLY A 153 9.23 -2.18 7.75
N GLY A 154 9.66 -1.39 6.76
CA GLY A 154 9.11 -1.39 5.41
C GLY A 154 9.87 -2.27 4.41
N THR A 155 9.52 -2.13 3.12
CA THR A 155 10.22 -2.81 2.02
C THR A 155 11.59 -2.19 1.75
N ASN A 156 11.81 -0.91 2.09
CA ASN A 156 13.10 -0.23 1.94
C ASN A 156 14.18 -0.89 2.80
N GLU A 157 13.90 -1.06 4.10
CA GLU A 157 14.83 -1.73 5.01
C GLU A 157 15.10 -3.18 4.58
N ARG A 158 14.04 -3.92 4.20
CA ARG A 158 14.21 -5.31 3.74
C ARG A 158 15.07 -5.40 2.50
N PHE A 159 14.85 -4.53 1.51
CA PHE A 159 15.65 -4.49 0.29
C PHE A 159 17.12 -4.16 0.60
N ALA A 160 17.39 -3.11 1.41
CA ALA A 160 18.73 -2.75 1.77
C ALA A 160 19.46 -3.89 2.50
N LYS A 161 18.84 -4.52 3.51
CA LYS A 161 19.43 -5.67 4.23
C LYS A 161 19.65 -6.89 3.34
N ALA A 162 18.83 -7.10 2.31
CA ALA A 162 18.99 -8.20 1.36
C ALA A 162 20.17 -7.97 0.40
N THR A 163 20.41 -6.74 -0.04
CA THR A 163 21.33 -6.40 -1.12
C THR A 163 22.66 -5.81 -0.66
N ILE A 164 22.68 -5.09 0.48
CA ILE A 164 23.88 -4.42 1.03
C ILE A 164 24.52 -5.31 2.09
N LYS A 165 25.85 -5.53 1.96
CA LYS A 165 26.64 -6.41 2.83
C LYS A 165 27.87 -5.71 3.42
N ASN A 166 28.46 -4.75 2.69
CA ASN A 166 29.72 -4.09 3.02
C ASN A 166 29.52 -2.61 3.44
N ALA A 167 28.53 -1.94 2.84
CA ALA A 167 28.16 -0.57 3.22
C ALA A 167 27.40 -0.57 4.55
N GLU A 168 27.47 0.57 5.26
CA GLU A 168 26.71 0.78 6.49
C GLU A 168 25.23 1.01 6.19
N ILE A 169 24.34 0.25 6.86
CA ILE A 169 22.89 0.51 6.82
C ILE A 169 22.50 1.27 8.09
N LYS A 170 22.17 2.57 7.93
CA LYS A 170 21.66 3.43 9.00
C LYS A 170 20.12 3.39 9.00
N VAL A 171 19.53 2.89 10.08
CA VAL A 171 18.06 2.94 10.26
C VAL A 171 17.70 4.27 10.93
N TYR A 172 16.76 5.01 10.31
CA TYR A 172 16.30 6.31 10.78
C TYR A 172 14.79 6.32 10.93
N ASN A 173 14.29 6.69 12.12
CA ASN A 173 12.89 6.46 12.49
C ASN A 173 11.89 7.45 11.87
N ASP A 174 12.31 8.64 11.46
CA ASP A 174 11.42 9.65 10.87
C ASP A 174 11.58 9.65 9.34
N ASN A 175 10.62 9.00 8.65
CA ASN A 175 10.63 8.87 7.19
C ASN A 175 10.37 10.22 6.47
N VAL A 176 9.94 11.26 7.17
CA VAL A 176 9.74 12.59 6.60
C VAL A 176 11.06 13.37 6.54
N THR A 177 11.83 13.35 7.63
CA THR A 177 13.08 14.09 7.75
C THR A 177 14.32 13.30 7.31
N ILE A 178 14.17 12.04 6.93
CA ILE A 178 15.27 11.17 6.49
C ILE A 178 16.08 11.76 5.32
N PHE A 179 15.43 12.51 4.44
CA PHE A 179 16.07 13.17 3.29
C PHE A 179 16.98 14.33 3.69
N ASP A 180 16.70 14.99 4.82
CA ASP A 180 17.56 16.02 5.39
C ASP A 180 18.91 15.44 5.81
N GLU A 181 18.95 14.20 6.29
CA GLU A 181 20.19 13.49 6.66
C GLU A 181 21.12 13.32 5.46
N ILE A 182 20.56 13.05 4.28
CA ILE A 182 21.33 12.96 3.03
C ILE A 182 21.83 14.33 2.62
N ALA A 183 20.96 15.34 2.67
CA ALA A 183 21.29 16.72 2.30
C ALA A 183 22.42 17.30 3.18
N LYS A 184 22.39 17.02 4.50
CA LYS A 184 23.43 17.44 5.46
C LYS A 184 24.75 16.67 5.33
N GLY A 185 24.74 15.49 4.70
CA GLY A 185 25.89 14.61 4.61
C GLY A 185 26.04 13.62 5.76
N ASP A 186 24.99 13.43 6.58
CA ASP A 186 24.94 12.43 7.66
C ASP A 186 24.62 11.01 7.15
N ALA A 187 24.14 10.92 5.90
CA ALA A 187 24.03 9.73 5.09
C ALA A 187 24.44 10.05 3.64
N ASP A 188 24.71 9.02 2.84
CA ASP A 188 25.15 9.23 1.45
C ASP A 188 24.01 9.06 0.46
N LEU A 189 23.10 8.12 0.73
CA LEU A 189 21.93 7.87 -0.09
C LEU A 189 20.84 7.16 0.73
N MET A 190 19.59 7.27 0.25
CA MET A 190 18.50 6.40 0.69
C MET A 190 18.12 5.44 -0.43
N MET A 191 17.86 4.18 -0.07
CA MET A 191 17.26 3.20 -0.96
C MET A 191 15.75 3.20 -0.75
N THR A 192 15.00 3.70 -1.76
CA THR A 192 13.54 3.79 -1.69
C THR A 192 12.89 3.61 -3.06
N ASP A 193 11.57 3.79 -3.15
CA ASP A 193 10.81 3.59 -4.38
C ASP A 193 11.00 4.74 -5.38
N ALA A 194 10.97 4.42 -6.67
CA ALA A 194 11.23 5.37 -7.76
C ALA A 194 10.32 6.61 -7.71
N SER A 195 9.05 6.43 -7.37
CA SER A 195 8.08 7.52 -7.21
C SER A 195 8.48 8.51 -6.10
N GLU A 196 8.94 7.99 -4.95
CA GLU A 196 9.39 8.82 -3.85
C GLU A 196 10.68 9.58 -4.21
N THR A 197 11.64 8.93 -4.89
CA THR A 197 12.88 9.60 -5.30
C THR A 197 12.61 10.78 -6.22
N ARG A 198 11.68 10.64 -7.18
CA ARG A 198 11.26 11.74 -8.07
C ARG A 198 10.57 12.87 -7.30
N TYR A 199 9.69 12.52 -6.37
CA TYR A 199 8.99 13.52 -5.56
C TYR A 199 9.97 14.30 -4.65
N GLN A 200 10.87 13.60 -3.98
CA GLN A 200 11.88 14.22 -3.12
C GLN A 200 12.88 15.09 -3.90
N GLN A 201 13.23 14.71 -5.13
CA GLN A 201 14.01 15.56 -6.02
C GLN A 201 13.29 16.89 -6.33
N LYS A 202 11.95 16.86 -6.51
CA LYS A 202 11.14 18.10 -6.70
C LYS A 202 11.13 18.97 -5.43
N LEU A 203 11.09 18.35 -4.24
CA LEU A 203 11.11 19.09 -2.97
C LEU A 203 12.49 19.67 -2.63
N HIS A 204 13.57 19.08 -3.14
CA HIS A 204 14.96 19.46 -2.85
C HIS A 204 15.73 19.78 -4.15
N PRO A 205 15.27 20.78 -4.94
CA PRO A 205 15.84 21.04 -6.27
C PRO A 205 17.32 21.41 -6.18
N GLY A 206 18.15 20.73 -6.98
CA GLY A 206 19.61 20.94 -7.01
C GLY A 206 20.36 20.34 -5.80
N VAL A 207 19.68 19.86 -4.78
CA VAL A 207 20.28 19.26 -3.58
C VAL A 207 20.22 17.74 -3.66
N LEU A 208 19.02 17.17 -3.84
CA LEU A 208 18.79 15.71 -3.95
C LEU A 208 18.37 15.33 -5.38
N CYS A 209 18.94 14.25 -5.86
CA CYS A 209 18.68 13.71 -7.20
C CYS A 209 18.32 12.23 -7.14
N ALA A 210 17.22 11.85 -7.78
CA ALA A 210 16.92 10.48 -8.11
C ALA A 210 18.00 9.93 -9.05
N VAL A 211 18.53 8.72 -8.77
CA VAL A 211 19.71 8.24 -9.49
C VAL A 211 19.32 7.60 -10.83
N HIS A 212 18.42 6.62 -10.84
CA HIS A 212 17.95 5.98 -12.07
C HIS A 212 16.49 5.49 -11.91
N PRO A 213 15.55 6.41 -11.66
CA PRO A 213 14.17 6.05 -11.33
C PRO A 213 13.39 5.37 -12.46
N ASP A 214 13.89 5.40 -13.70
CA ASP A 214 13.31 4.72 -14.85
C ASP A 214 13.78 3.26 -15.00
N THR A 215 14.88 2.92 -14.33
CA THR A 215 15.49 1.58 -14.35
C THR A 215 15.81 1.12 -12.93
N PRO A 216 14.80 0.88 -12.08
CA PRO A 216 15.00 0.48 -10.69
C PRO A 216 15.69 -0.88 -10.58
N PHE A 217 16.30 -1.17 -9.42
CA PHE A 217 17.05 -2.39 -9.16
C PHE A 217 16.18 -3.64 -9.08
N ASP A 218 14.91 -3.49 -8.75
CA ASP A 218 13.95 -4.57 -8.64
C ASP A 218 12.61 -4.21 -9.27
N PHE A 219 11.71 -5.16 -9.26
CA PHE A 219 10.31 -4.98 -9.62
C PHE A 219 9.46 -4.86 -8.36
N ALA A 220 8.62 -3.85 -8.30
CA ALA A 220 7.58 -3.69 -7.29
C ALA A 220 6.28 -3.16 -7.89
N GLU A 221 5.17 -3.42 -7.23
CA GLU A 221 3.87 -2.82 -7.52
C GLU A 221 3.31 -2.17 -6.27
N LYS A 222 2.56 -1.09 -6.45
CA LYS A 222 1.69 -0.51 -5.43
C LYS A 222 0.26 -0.95 -5.69
N ALA A 223 -0.43 -1.35 -4.63
CA ALA A 223 -1.85 -1.72 -4.66
C ALA A 223 -2.48 -1.47 -3.28
N TYR A 224 -3.79 -1.44 -3.22
CA TYR A 224 -4.51 -1.34 -1.96
C TYR A 224 -4.60 -2.72 -1.32
N TRP A 225 -4.33 -2.79 -0.02
CA TRP A 225 -4.30 -4.05 0.72
C TRP A 225 -5.53 -4.17 1.61
N LEU A 226 -6.40 -5.13 1.27
CA LEU A 226 -7.73 -5.31 1.85
C LEU A 226 -7.78 -6.50 2.78
N GLN A 227 -8.63 -6.42 3.80
CA GLN A 227 -9.04 -7.60 4.55
C GLN A 227 -9.62 -8.65 3.59
N ARG A 228 -9.54 -9.94 3.97
CA ARG A 228 -9.99 -11.05 3.10
C ARG A 228 -11.49 -11.02 2.90
N ASP A 229 -11.93 -10.34 1.87
CA ASP A 229 -13.31 -10.28 1.42
C ASP A 229 -13.34 -10.11 -0.11
N ALA A 230 -13.85 -11.11 -0.81
CA ALA A 230 -13.87 -11.10 -2.26
C ALA A 230 -14.80 -10.00 -2.81
N ALA A 231 -15.95 -9.77 -2.15
CA ALA A 231 -16.90 -8.77 -2.60
C ALA A 231 -16.32 -7.35 -2.50
N LEU A 232 -15.64 -7.03 -1.39
CA LEU A 232 -14.95 -5.75 -1.25
C LEU A 232 -13.82 -5.59 -2.29
N LYS A 233 -13.02 -6.65 -2.49
CA LYS A 233 -11.95 -6.61 -3.49
C LYS A 233 -12.51 -6.39 -4.89
N ASP A 234 -13.52 -7.13 -5.29
CA ASP A 234 -14.13 -7.02 -6.62
C ASP A 234 -14.74 -5.64 -6.83
N PHE A 235 -15.36 -5.05 -5.80
CA PHE A 235 -15.83 -3.68 -5.85
C PHE A 235 -14.68 -2.67 -6.07
N VAL A 236 -13.60 -2.79 -5.29
CA VAL A 236 -12.43 -1.90 -5.41
C VAL A 236 -11.78 -2.03 -6.77
N ASP A 237 -11.64 -3.24 -7.29
CA ASP A 237 -11.07 -3.47 -8.63
C ASP A 237 -11.95 -2.89 -9.74
N GLN A 238 -13.27 -3.08 -9.65
CA GLN A 238 -14.20 -2.50 -10.62
C GLN A 238 -14.22 -0.97 -10.55
N TRP A 239 -14.18 -0.39 -9.34
CA TRP A 239 -14.06 1.05 -9.16
C TRP A 239 -12.76 1.58 -9.77
N LEU A 240 -11.60 0.93 -9.52
CA LEU A 240 -10.32 1.32 -10.10
C LEU A 240 -10.34 1.25 -11.63
N HIS A 241 -10.97 0.22 -12.19
CA HIS A 241 -11.15 0.11 -13.63
C HIS A 241 -11.95 1.29 -14.20
N MET A 242 -13.13 1.57 -13.63
CA MET A 242 -13.97 2.68 -14.07
C MET A 242 -13.27 4.04 -13.91
N ALA A 243 -12.58 4.27 -12.80
CA ALA A 243 -11.86 5.50 -12.51
C ALA A 243 -10.64 5.73 -13.43
N ARG A 244 -10.07 4.67 -14.00
CA ARG A 244 -9.05 4.77 -15.06
C ARG A 244 -9.68 5.15 -16.39
N GLU A 245 -10.78 4.50 -16.76
CA GLU A 245 -11.45 4.73 -18.05
C GLU A 245 -12.08 6.12 -18.15
N ASP A 246 -12.60 6.66 -17.05
CA ASP A 246 -13.18 8.02 -17.02
C ASP A 246 -12.12 9.14 -16.80
N GLY A 247 -10.85 8.77 -16.57
CA GLY A 247 -9.73 9.69 -16.38
C GLY A 247 -9.64 10.31 -14.98
N SER A 248 -10.50 9.95 -14.03
CA SER A 248 -10.47 10.52 -12.68
C SER A 248 -9.20 10.12 -11.91
N THR A 249 -8.74 8.89 -12.07
CA THR A 249 -7.44 8.43 -11.51
C THR A 249 -6.27 9.24 -12.08
N GLN A 250 -6.23 9.47 -13.39
CA GLN A 250 -5.16 10.23 -14.03
C GLN A 250 -5.14 11.68 -13.54
N LYS A 251 -6.30 12.26 -13.30
CA LYS A 251 -6.43 13.63 -12.78
C LYS A 251 -5.84 13.75 -11.36
N ILE A 252 -6.11 12.76 -10.49
CA ILE A 252 -5.52 12.71 -9.16
C ILE A 252 -4.01 12.45 -9.27
N TYR A 253 -3.59 11.54 -10.14
CA TYR A 253 -2.18 11.24 -10.39
C TYR A 253 -1.39 12.49 -10.80
N ALA A 254 -1.87 13.24 -11.79
CA ALA A 254 -1.21 14.44 -12.28
C ALA A 254 -1.02 15.49 -11.17
N ALA A 255 -1.98 15.63 -10.26
CA ALA A 255 -1.87 16.57 -9.14
C ALA A 255 -0.72 16.27 -8.16
N TRP A 256 -0.26 15.02 -8.08
CA TRP A 256 0.75 14.60 -7.12
C TRP A 256 2.10 14.22 -7.74
N PHE A 257 2.10 13.70 -8.98
CA PHE A 257 3.31 13.15 -9.60
C PHE A 257 3.83 14.00 -10.77
N GLU A 258 3.04 14.85 -11.38
CA GLU A 258 3.42 15.78 -12.46
C GLU A 258 3.61 17.21 -11.94
#